data_8d695c20b27cb6e77a19e1f5165f0395
#
_entry.id   8d695c20b27cb6e77a19e1f5165f0395
#
_cell.length_a   1.000
_cell.length_b   1.000
_cell.length_c   1.000
_cell.angle_alpha   90.00
_cell.angle_beta   90.00
_cell.angle_gamma   90.00
#
_symmetry.space_group_name_H-M   'P 1'
#
loop_
_entity.id
_entity.type
_entity.pdbx_description
1 polymer ?
#
loop_
_entity_poly.entity_id
_entity_poly.type
_entity_poly.pdbx_seq_one_letter_code
_entity_poly.pdbx_strand_id
1 'polypeptide(L)'
;MLARGLAAGRNCDSGRMTSIQPELWVERAGQAVAFYAEAFGARVLHLVGEGDDIVAQLAVGEAAFWVAAAGPGAGRFSPHAIGGATGRTLLVAGDPDAALRRAIAAGATEKSPASDEHGWRLGRVVDPFGHEWEIGRPIGPWPPG
;
A
#
# COMPACT_ATOMS: atom_id res chain seq x y z
N MET A 1 -20.86 22.48 7.85
CA MET A 1 -20.25 22.00 7.30
C MET A 1 -19.73 21.74 6.98
N LEU A 2 -19.69 21.64 7.41
CA LEU A 2 -18.87 21.08 6.93
C LEU A 2 -18.44 20.91 6.33
N ALA A 3 -18.71 20.85 6.64
CA ALA A 3 -18.02 20.31 5.97
C ALA A 3 -17.72 20.30 5.38
N ARG A 4 -17.90 20.27 5.84
CA ARG A 4 -17.36 19.97 5.15
C ARG A 4 -16.89 19.81 4.46
N GLY A 5 -17.20 19.97 4.95
CA GLY A 5 -16.43 19.54 4.10
C GLY A 5 -16.01 19.64 3.71
N LEU A 6 -16.09 19.37 4.04
CA LEU A 6 -15.39 19.09 3.43
C LEU A 6 -15.02 18.91 2.84
N ALA A 7 -15.42 18.94 2.99
CA ALA A 7 -14.79 18.58 2.25
C ALA A 7 -14.39 18.46 1.64
N ALA A 8 -14.65 18.54 1.72
CA ALA A 8 -14.02 18.24 0.89
C ALA A 8 -13.73 18.35 0.15
N GLY A 9 -13.88 18.59 0.24
CA GLY A 9 -13.35 18.41 -0.65
C GLY A 9 -13.08 18.68 -1.15
N ARG A 10 -13.10 18.40 -1.02
CA ARG A 10 -12.54 18.38 -1.68
C ARG A 10 -12.35 18.57 -2.73
N ASN A 11 -12.35 18.85 -2.93
CA ASN A 11 -11.92 19.00 -4.00
C ASN A 11 -11.38 19.14 -4.58
N CYS A 12 -11.85 18.82 -4.54
CA CYS A 12 -11.15 19.00 -5.55
C CYS A 12 -10.54 20.18 -6.04
N ASP A 13 -10.23 21.02 -5.57
CA ASP A 13 -9.27 21.93 -6.11
C ASP A 13 -7.90 21.32 -5.98
N SER A 14 -7.48 20.60 -7.00
CA SER A 14 -6.26 19.82 -6.97
C SER A 14 -5.03 20.69 -6.75
N GLY A 15 -5.05 21.96 -7.15
CA GLY A 15 -3.92 22.86 -6.94
C GLY A 15 -3.61 23.15 -5.48
N ARG A 16 -4.53 22.85 -4.57
CA ARG A 16 -4.34 23.05 -3.14
C ARG A 16 -4.06 21.77 -2.40
N MET A 17 -4.10 20.65 -3.09
CA MET A 17 -3.94 19.36 -2.44
C MET A 17 -2.52 18.87 -2.60
N THR A 18 -1.89 18.61 -1.49
CA THR A 18 -0.55 18.02 -1.48
C THR A 18 -0.63 16.67 -0.80
N SER A 19 -0.11 15.66 -1.44
CA SER A 19 -0.07 14.31 -0.87
C SER A 19 1.17 13.59 -1.37
N ILE A 20 1.55 12.55 -0.66
CA ILE A 20 2.61 11.67 -1.09
C ILE A 20 1.96 10.34 -1.44
N GLN A 21 2.17 9.86 -2.65
CA GLN A 21 1.60 8.60 -3.10
C GLN A 21 2.73 7.71 -3.58
N PRO A 22 2.97 6.58 -2.90
CA PRO A 22 3.96 5.62 -3.36
C PRO A 22 3.60 5.07 -4.73
N GLU A 23 4.61 4.71 -5.50
CA GLU A 23 4.42 3.99 -6.76
C GLU A 23 5.25 2.72 -6.68
N LEU A 24 4.61 1.57 -6.79
CA LEU A 24 5.25 0.27 -6.66
C LEU A 24 5.43 -0.34 -8.05
N TRP A 25 6.67 -0.71 -8.37
CA TRP A 25 6.99 -1.34 -9.65
C TRP A 25 7.00 -2.85 -9.47
N VAL A 26 6.21 -3.53 -10.27
CA VAL A 26 5.98 -4.97 -10.15
C VAL A 26 6.02 -5.64 -11.51
N GLU A 27 6.38 -6.92 -11.54
CA GLU A 27 6.52 -7.64 -12.79
C GLU A 27 5.18 -8.08 -13.38
N ARG A 28 4.18 -8.30 -12.54
CA ARG A 28 2.85 -8.77 -12.97
C ARG A 28 1.81 -7.83 -12.39
N ALA A 29 1.74 -6.64 -12.99
CA ALA A 29 0.94 -5.56 -12.40
C ALA A 29 -0.55 -5.87 -12.31
N GLY A 30 -1.12 -6.61 -13.28
CA GLY A 30 -2.51 -7.03 -13.19
C GLY A 30 -2.76 -7.94 -12.01
N GLN A 31 -1.85 -8.88 -11.76
CA GLN A 31 -1.94 -9.77 -10.59
C GLN A 31 -1.73 -8.99 -9.30
N ALA A 32 -0.86 -7.98 -9.32
CA ALA A 32 -0.62 -7.15 -8.15
C ALA A 32 -1.88 -6.39 -7.75
N VAL A 33 -2.60 -5.82 -8.70
CA VAL A 33 -3.88 -5.15 -8.43
C VAL A 33 -4.86 -6.10 -7.76
N ALA A 34 -4.98 -7.33 -8.27
CA ALA A 34 -5.86 -8.33 -7.68
C ALA A 34 -5.42 -8.70 -6.26
N PHE A 35 -4.11 -8.84 -6.05
CA PHE A 35 -3.57 -9.14 -4.72
C PHE A 35 -3.92 -8.03 -3.72
N TYR A 36 -3.65 -6.78 -4.06
CA TYR A 36 -3.91 -5.67 -3.14
C TYR A 36 -5.40 -5.49 -2.86
N ALA A 37 -6.26 -5.80 -3.82
CA ALA A 37 -7.71 -5.80 -3.59
C ALA A 37 -8.08 -6.86 -2.55
N GLU A 38 -7.55 -8.05 -2.67
CA GLU A 38 -7.85 -9.15 -1.75
C GLU A 38 -7.18 -8.96 -0.40
N ALA A 39 -5.89 -8.58 -0.39
CA ALA A 39 -5.10 -8.48 0.84
C ALA A 39 -5.49 -7.28 1.68
N PHE A 40 -5.69 -6.12 1.05
CA PHE A 40 -5.86 -4.85 1.77
C PHE A 40 -7.21 -4.18 1.53
N GLY A 41 -8.08 -4.79 0.72
CA GLY A 41 -9.34 -4.16 0.34
C GLY A 41 -9.15 -2.97 -0.58
N ALA A 42 -8.08 -2.96 -1.35
CA ALA A 42 -7.80 -1.86 -2.26
C ALA A 42 -8.85 -1.75 -3.36
N ARG A 43 -9.20 -0.51 -3.71
CA ARG A 43 -10.13 -0.22 -4.80
C ARG A 43 -9.38 0.45 -5.93
N VAL A 44 -9.69 0.07 -7.17
CA VAL A 44 -9.09 0.72 -8.32
C VAL A 44 -9.75 2.08 -8.55
N LEU A 45 -8.97 3.15 -8.51
CA LEU A 45 -9.44 4.49 -8.83
C LEU A 45 -9.26 4.81 -10.31
N HIS A 46 -8.18 4.32 -10.91
CA HIS A 46 -7.85 4.59 -12.30
C HIS A 46 -6.93 3.48 -12.80
N LEU A 47 -7.08 3.08 -14.04
CA LEU A 47 -6.26 2.03 -14.63
C LEU A 47 -6.08 2.30 -16.11
N VAL A 48 -4.84 2.21 -16.58
CA VAL A 48 -4.47 2.36 -17.99
C VAL A 48 -3.68 1.12 -18.41
N GLY A 49 -3.94 0.62 -19.60
CA GLY A 49 -3.24 -0.54 -20.12
C GLY A 49 -4.06 -1.81 -20.00
N GLU A 50 -3.42 -2.96 -20.28
CA GLU A 50 -4.08 -4.25 -20.32
C GLU A 50 -3.17 -5.34 -19.73
N GLY A 51 -3.82 -6.35 -19.15
CA GLY A 51 -3.12 -7.51 -18.62
C GLY A 51 -2.15 -7.13 -17.51
N ASP A 52 -0.89 -7.49 -17.69
CA ASP A 52 0.16 -7.17 -16.72
C ASP A 52 0.95 -5.92 -17.09
N ASP A 53 0.63 -5.29 -18.22
CA ASP A 53 1.27 -4.05 -18.67
C ASP A 53 0.33 -2.89 -18.40
N ILE A 54 0.18 -2.55 -17.13
CA ILE A 54 -0.75 -1.53 -16.69
C ILE A 54 -0.09 -0.57 -15.71
N VAL A 55 -0.74 0.59 -15.57
CA VAL A 55 -0.51 1.52 -14.47
C VAL A 55 -1.86 1.72 -13.81
N ALA A 56 -1.93 1.52 -12.49
CA ALA A 56 -3.17 1.62 -11.75
C ALA A 56 -2.97 2.45 -10.50
N GLN A 57 -3.96 3.30 -10.20
CA GLN A 57 -4.05 3.97 -8.92
C GLN A 57 -5.04 3.23 -8.06
N LEU A 58 -4.63 2.88 -6.85
CA LEU A 58 -5.43 2.12 -5.89
C LEU A 58 -5.65 2.97 -4.65
N ALA A 59 -6.80 2.77 -4.01
CA ALA A 59 -7.10 3.40 -2.72
C ALA A 59 -7.30 2.34 -1.66
N VAL A 60 -6.72 2.58 -0.50
CA VAL A 60 -6.98 1.82 0.72
C VAL A 60 -7.41 2.84 1.76
N GLY A 61 -8.68 2.76 2.22
CA GLY A 61 -9.24 3.83 3.01
C GLY A 61 -9.19 5.14 2.25
N GLU A 62 -8.60 6.16 2.85
CA GLU A 62 -8.45 7.47 2.20
C GLU A 62 -7.07 7.68 1.60
N ALA A 63 -6.20 6.70 1.70
CA ALA A 63 -4.86 6.77 1.12
C ALA A 63 -4.85 6.18 -0.28
N ALA A 64 -3.91 6.63 -1.09
CA ALA A 64 -3.76 6.12 -2.45
C ALA A 64 -2.31 5.77 -2.73
N PHE A 65 -2.10 4.79 -3.59
CA PHE A 65 -0.79 4.43 -4.11
C PHE A 65 -0.95 3.91 -5.53
N TRP A 66 0.17 3.82 -6.24
CA TRP A 66 0.18 3.40 -7.63
C TRP A 66 0.89 2.06 -7.79
N VAL A 67 0.44 1.29 -8.74
CA VAL A 67 1.09 0.06 -9.17
C VAL A 67 1.39 0.21 -10.65
N ALA A 68 2.64 0.00 -11.03
CA ALA A 68 3.04 0.12 -12.43
C ALA A 68 3.89 -1.08 -12.81
N ALA A 69 3.75 -1.50 -14.07
CA ALA A 69 4.57 -2.59 -14.59
C ALA A 69 6.05 -2.21 -14.54
N ALA A 70 6.88 -3.12 -14.05
CA ALA A 70 8.32 -2.94 -14.04
C ALA A 70 8.82 -2.86 -15.48
N GLY A 71 9.84 -2.06 -15.69
CA GLY A 71 10.47 -1.86 -17.00
C GLY A 71 11.94 -1.59 -16.80
N PRO A 72 12.79 -2.64 -16.68
CA PRO A 72 14.22 -2.43 -16.41
C PRO A 72 14.89 -1.53 -17.44
N GLY A 73 14.48 -1.64 -18.71
CA GLY A 73 15.02 -0.77 -19.77
C GLY A 73 14.66 0.70 -19.58
N ALA A 74 13.63 1.00 -18.81
CA ALA A 74 13.22 2.36 -18.47
C ALA A 74 13.59 2.74 -17.04
N GLY A 75 14.40 1.91 -16.37
CA GLY A 75 14.86 2.20 -15.01
C GLY A 75 13.86 1.88 -13.91
N ARG A 76 12.80 1.14 -14.23
CA ARG A 76 11.81 0.72 -13.21
C ARG A 76 12.09 -0.72 -12.81
N PHE A 77 12.81 -0.89 -11.71
CA PHE A 77 13.23 -2.22 -11.26
C PHE A 77 12.28 -2.74 -10.19
N SER A 78 11.79 -3.98 -10.38
CA SER A 78 11.04 -4.65 -9.34
C SER A 78 11.96 -5.11 -8.21
N PRO A 79 11.44 -5.34 -6.98
CA PRO A 79 12.27 -5.89 -5.92
C PRO A 79 12.93 -7.22 -6.30
N HIS A 80 12.23 -8.09 -7.03
CA HIS A 80 12.81 -9.36 -7.46
C HIS A 80 14.01 -9.15 -8.38
N ALA A 81 13.96 -8.13 -9.21
CA ALA A 81 15.05 -7.86 -10.16
C ALA A 81 16.34 -7.41 -9.47
N ILE A 82 16.23 -6.75 -8.31
CA ILE A 82 17.40 -6.24 -7.58
C ILE A 82 17.72 -7.02 -6.31
N GLY A 83 16.95 -8.07 -6.02
CA GLY A 83 17.23 -8.95 -4.88
C GLY A 83 16.68 -8.47 -3.54
N GLY A 84 15.76 -7.53 -3.52
CA GLY A 84 15.12 -7.06 -2.29
C GLY A 84 14.46 -5.72 -2.44
N ALA A 85 13.70 -5.32 -1.44
CA ALA A 85 13.06 -4.02 -1.40
C ALA A 85 14.02 -2.99 -0.80
N THR A 86 13.92 -1.74 -1.27
CA THR A 86 14.76 -0.65 -0.76
C THR A 86 14.04 0.19 0.29
N GLY A 87 12.81 -0.16 0.62
CA GLY A 87 12.01 0.49 1.63
C GLY A 87 10.75 -0.32 1.88
N ARG A 88 9.88 0.18 2.73
CA ARG A 88 8.60 -0.47 2.97
C ARG A 88 7.52 0.56 3.18
N THR A 89 6.29 0.13 2.96
CA THR A 89 5.11 0.97 3.13
C THR A 89 4.41 0.56 4.41
N LEU A 90 4.04 1.53 5.21
CA LEU A 90 3.28 1.29 6.43
C LEU A 90 1.79 1.41 6.12
N LEU A 91 1.07 0.33 6.38
CA LEU A 91 -0.39 0.32 6.33
C LEU A 91 -0.90 0.42 7.76
N VAL A 92 -1.55 1.53 8.06
CA VAL A 92 -2.16 1.71 9.39
C VAL A 92 -3.54 1.08 9.35
N ALA A 93 -3.77 0.11 10.25
CA ALA A 93 -5.02 -0.66 10.29
C ALA A 93 -5.57 -0.68 11.70
N GLY A 94 -6.91 -0.66 11.81
CA GLY A 94 -7.57 -0.69 13.12
C GLY A 94 -7.34 -1.98 13.89
N ASP A 95 -7.18 -3.11 13.17
CA ASP A 95 -6.86 -4.42 13.75
C ASP A 95 -5.68 -5.00 12.96
N PRO A 96 -4.43 -4.67 13.37
CA PRO A 96 -3.26 -5.12 12.62
C PRO A 96 -3.13 -6.64 12.52
N ASP A 97 -3.50 -7.35 13.57
CA ASP A 97 -3.40 -8.81 13.58
C ASP A 97 -4.32 -9.42 12.52
N ALA A 98 -5.55 -8.93 12.41
CA ALA A 98 -6.49 -9.38 11.39
C ALA A 98 -6.00 -9.00 9.99
N ALA A 99 -5.48 -7.78 9.82
CA ALA A 99 -4.97 -7.32 8.54
C ALA A 99 -3.77 -8.15 8.07
N LEU A 100 -2.87 -8.51 9.01
CA LEU A 100 -1.74 -9.39 8.71
C LEU A 100 -2.21 -10.77 8.27
N ARG A 101 -3.17 -11.35 8.99
CA ARG A 101 -3.72 -12.67 8.61
C ARG A 101 -4.33 -12.63 7.23
N ARG A 102 -5.07 -11.56 6.91
CA ARG A 102 -5.69 -11.41 5.59
C ARG A 102 -4.64 -11.30 4.49
N ALA A 103 -3.59 -10.54 4.71
CA ALA A 103 -2.52 -10.39 3.72
C ALA A 103 -1.82 -11.72 3.47
N ILE A 104 -1.53 -12.48 4.53
CA ILE A 104 -0.88 -13.78 4.42
C ILE A 104 -1.80 -14.77 3.69
N ALA A 105 -3.09 -14.76 4.01
CA ALA A 105 -4.06 -15.62 3.34
C ALA A 105 -4.16 -15.30 1.85
N ALA A 106 -3.95 -14.04 1.47
CA ALA A 106 -3.97 -13.62 0.07
C ALA A 106 -2.69 -13.95 -0.69
N GLY A 107 -1.61 -14.33 0.02
CA GLY A 107 -0.36 -14.74 -0.62
C GLY A 107 0.90 -14.06 -0.14
N ALA A 108 0.82 -13.13 0.80
CA ALA A 108 2.02 -12.51 1.37
C ALA A 108 2.75 -13.51 2.27
N THR A 109 4.05 -13.29 2.40
CA THR A 109 4.90 -14.09 3.29
C THR A 109 5.17 -13.31 4.57
N GLU A 110 4.97 -13.94 5.72
CA GLU A 110 5.27 -13.29 6.99
C GLU A 110 6.77 -13.06 7.11
N LYS A 111 7.14 -11.83 7.45
CA LYS A 111 8.53 -11.47 7.76
C LYS A 111 8.74 -11.36 9.25
N SER A 112 7.81 -10.76 9.97
CA SER A 112 7.78 -10.77 11.41
C SER A 112 6.34 -10.70 11.91
N PRO A 113 6.00 -11.49 12.95
CA PRO A 113 4.64 -11.49 13.48
C PRO A 113 4.33 -10.17 14.19
N ALA A 114 3.04 -9.93 14.44
CA ALA A 114 2.62 -8.76 15.16
C ALA A 114 3.22 -8.77 16.56
N SER A 115 3.81 -7.65 16.94
CA SER A 115 4.36 -7.46 18.29
C SER A 115 4.28 -5.99 18.66
N ASP A 116 4.40 -5.71 19.96
CA ASP A 116 4.38 -4.34 20.44
C ASP A 116 5.79 -3.81 20.46
N GLU A 117 6.05 -2.74 19.70
CA GLU A 117 7.37 -2.12 19.54
C GLU A 117 7.21 -0.61 19.52
N HIS A 118 7.96 0.07 20.37
CA HIS A 118 8.07 1.54 20.32
C HIS A 118 6.72 2.26 20.31
N GLY A 119 5.73 1.75 21.03
CA GLY A 119 4.42 2.36 21.11
C GLY A 119 3.46 2.00 19.98
N TRP A 120 3.85 1.06 19.14
CA TRP A 120 3.03 0.55 18.04
C TRP A 120 2.84 -0.95 18.15
N ARG A 121 1.73 -1.44 17.64
CA ARG A 121 1.56 -2.85 17.34
C ARG A 121 1.85 -3.05 15.86
N LEU A 122 2.92 -3.77 15.55
CA LEU A 122 3.43 -3.87 14.18
C LEU A 122 3.72 -5.32 13.81
N GLY A 123 3.43 -5.66 12.57
CA GLY A 123 3.93 -6.87 11.94
C GLY A 123 4.39 -6.55 10.53
N ARG A 124 5.10 -7.48 9.90
CA ARG A 124 5.67 -7.23 8.58
C ARG A 124 5.46 -8.42 7.68
N VAL A 125 5.13 -8.12 6.42
CA VAL A 125 4.97 -9.12 5.37
C VAL A 125 5.73 -8.66 4.13
N VAL A 126 6.04 -9.63 3.27
CA VAL A 126 6.54 -9.36 1.92
C VAL A 126 5.46 -9.84 0.97
N ASP A 127 5.04 -8.97 0.06
CA ASP A 127 3.99 -9.35 -0.89
C ASP A 127 4.57 -10.26 -1.99
N PRO A 128 3.73 -10.88 -2.84
CA PRO A 128 4.22 -11.79 -3.87
C PRO A 128 5.13 -11.15 -4.91
N PHE A 129 5.20 -9.82 -4.92
CA PHE A 129 5.99 -9.05 -5.88
C PHE A 129 7.28 -8.52 -5.26
N GLY A 130 7.54 -8.89 -4.00
CA GLY A 130 8.77 -8.54 -3.30
C GLY A 130 8.73 -7.25 -2.50
N HIS A 131 7.63 -6.50 -2.54
CA HIS A 131 7.51 -5.28 -1.75
C HIS A 131 7.22 -5.60 -0.29
N GLU A 132 7.86 -4.85 0.61
CA GLU A 132 7.67 -5.00 2.04
C GLU A 132 6.56 -4.09 2.54
N TRP A 133 5.75 -4.64 3.42
CA TRP A 133 4.68 -3.92 4.09
C TRP A 133 4.80 -4.09 5.58
N GLU A 134 4.71 -2.97 6.28
CA GLU A 134 4.55 -2.96 7.72
C GLU A 134 3.08 -2.68 7.98
N ILE A 135 2.44 -3.47 8.84
CA ILE A 135 1.02 -3.33 9.13
C ILE A 135 0.88 -3.12 10.62
N GLY A 136 0.28 -2.00 11.02
CA GLY A 136 0.23 -1.68 12.42
C GLY A 136 -0.63 -0.50 12.78
N ARG A 137 -0.59 -0.16 14.06
CA ARG A 137 -1.28 1.00 14.62
C ARG A 137 -0.57 1.45 15.89
N PRO A 138 -0.72 2.72 16.26
CA PRO A 138 -0.28 3.15 17.59
C PRO A 138 -1.06 2.44 18.68
N ILE A 139 -0.40 2.12 19.79
CA ILE A 139 -1.06 1.49 20.94
C ILE A 139 -1.85 2.55 21.71
N GLY A 140 -1.35 3.77 21.78
CA GLY A 140 -1.99 4.89 22.45
C GLY A 140 -2.05 6.11 21.55
N PRO A 141 -2.28 7.30 22.13
CA PRO A 141 -2.30 8.55 21.32
C PRO A 141 -0.98 8.72 20.58
N TRP A 142 -1.08 9.17 19.34
CA TRP A 142 0.11 9.36 18.50
C TRP A 142 0.05 10.71 17.78
N PRO A 143 1.14 11.48 17.71
CA PRO A 143 2.42 11.18 18.39
C PRO A 143 2.29 11.28 19.90
N PRO A 144 3.18 10.59 20.65
CA PRO A 144 3.14 10.68 22.10
C PRO A 144 3.46 12.11 22.54
N GLY A 145 2.85 12.54 23.66
CA GLY A 145 3.00 13.88 24.19
C GLY A 145 4.40 14.21 24.66
#